data_b91aa3235ec73f4b29dac5b81182d9c9
#
_entry.id   b91aa3235ec73f4b29dac5b81182d9c9
#
_cell.length_a   1.000
_cell.length_b   1.000
_cell.length_c   1.000
_cell.angle_alpha   90.00
_cell.angle_beta   90.00
_cell.angle_gamma   90.00
#
_symmetry.space_group_name_H-M   'P 1'
#
loop_
_entity.id
_entity.type
_entity.pdbx_description
1 polymer ?
#
loop_
_entity_poly.entity_id
_entity_poly.type
_entity_poly.pdbx_seq_one_letter_code
_entity_poly.pdbx_strand_id
1 'polypeptide(L)'
;MERLETQTCNGDSTSFEKEMLALLDEQIFLTDSVFARLPMGVEIYDASGILRCLNERARLMYGVKLDAVINKVNLFESPYVDEALLARIQSGDDIVLEFEYDFDRMNKEYFHTSNKDTIIYEVKIVPIINKQGTIVGHILLTNDVTSTKEAEYRTEESKKNLEMAMEAA
;
A
#
# COMPACT_ATOMS: atom_id res chain seq x y z
N MET A 1 -0.75 -13.17 -70.04
CA MET A 1 -1.52 -13.75 -68.87
C MET A 1 -0.48 -14.09 -67.83
N GLU A 2 -0.04 -13.06 -67.08
CA GLU A 2 0.91 -13.18 -65.94
C GLU A 2 0.15 -13.44 -64.68
N ARG A 3 0.45 -14.54 -64.02
CA ARG A 3 0.00 -14.84 -62.68
C ARG A 3 0.79 -14.00 -61.70
N LEU A 4 0.15 -13.10 -60.99
CA LEU A 4 0.65 -12.47 -59.80
C LEU A 4 0.67 -13.50 -58.65
N GLU A 5 1.87 -13.93 -58.29
CA GLU A 5 2.11 -14.69 -57.07
C GLU A 5 1.97 -13.76 -55.87
N THR A 6 0.95 -13.99 -55.07
CA THR A 6 0.81 -13.38 -53.74
C THR A 6 1.82 -14.01 -52.82
N GLN A 7 2.92 -13.31 -52.55
CA GLN A 7 3.83 -13.63 -51.46
C GLN A 7 3.07 -13.45 -50.13
N THR A 8 2.76 -14.54 -49.48
CA THR A 8 2.27 -14.58 -48.11
C THR A 8 3.43 -14.34 -47.15
N CYS A 9 3.47 -13.18 -46.50
CA CYS A 9 4.33 -12.89 -45.36
C CYS A 9 3.87 -13.70 -44.14
N ASN A 10 4.34 -14.93 -44.01
CA ASN A 10 3.97 -15.82 -42.89
C ASN A 10 5.17 -16.19 -41.99
N GLY A 11 6.25 -15.42 -41.99
CA GLY A 11 7.48 -15.74 -41.24
C GLY A 11 7.74 -14.88 -40.01
N ASP A 12 7.27 -13.64 -39.96
CA ASP A 12 7.74 -12.64 -38.97
C ASP A 12 6.78 -12.35 -37.80
N SER A 13 5.47 -12.59 -37.94
CA SER A 13 4.50 -12.25 -36.90
C SER A 13 4.66 -13.09 -35.65
N THR A 14 4.94 -14.37 -35.76
CA THR A 14 5.08 -15.29 -34.60
C THR A 14 6.37 -15.05 -33.80
N SER A 15 7.44 -14.57 -34.45
CA SER A 15 8.68 -14.18 -33.76
C SER A 15 8.49 -12.89 -32.97
N PHE A 16 7.90 -11.88 -33.61
CA PHE A 16 7.60 -10.59 -32.97
C PHE A 16 6.62 -10.72 -31.80
N GLU A 17 5.57 -11.53 -31.95
CA GLU A 17 4.62 -11.79 -30.86
C GLU A 17 5.30 -12.47 -29.67
N LYS A 18 6.19 -13.43 -29.89
CA LYS A 18 6.95 -14.09 -28.82
C LYS A 18 7.92 -13.15 -28.15
N GLU A 19 8.61 -12.29 -28.88
CA GLU A 19 9.50 -11.28 -28.30
C GLU A 19 8.72 -10.25 -27.48
N MET A 20 7.56 -9.80 -27.98
CA MET A 20 6.69 -8.87 -27.24
C MET A 20 6.15 -9.48 -25.95
N LEU A 21 5.70 -10.74 -25.98
CA LEU A 21 5.23 -11.45 -24.79
C LEU A 21 6.36 -11.62 -23.77
N ALA A 22 7.58 -11.96 -24.22
CA ALA A 22 8.73 -12.09 -23.33
C ALA A 22 9.08 -10.75 -22.64
N LEU A 23 9.02 -9.62 -23.35
CA LEU A 23 9.25 -8.29 -22.80
C LEU A 23 8.16 -7.89 -21.79
N LEU A 24 6.91 -8.23 -22.07
CA LEU A 24 5.80 -7.98 -21.13
C LEU A 24 5.95 -8.82 -19.86
N ASP A 25 6.30 -10.09 -19.98
CA ASP A 25 6.55 -10.97 -18.84
C ASP A 25 7.72 -10.48 -17.98
N GLU A 26 8.80 -9.98 -18.61
CA GLU A 26 9.94 -9.40 -17.90
C GLU A 26 9.54 -8.13 -17.13
N GLN A 27 8.75 -7.24 -17.73
CA GLN A 27 8.27 -6.03 -17.05
C GLN A 27 7.35 -6.36 -15.88
N ILE A 28 6.44 -7.32 -16.03
CA ILE A 28 5.57 -7.80 -14.95
C ILE A 28 6.42 -8.37 -13.82
N PHE A 29 7.38 -9.24 -14.14
CA PHE A 29 8.28 -9.85 -13.15
C PHE A 29 9.10 -8.80 -12.37
N LEU A 30 9.63 -7.78 -13.03
CA LEU A 30 10.38 -6.69 -12.39
C LEU A 30 9.47 -5.87 -11.47
N THR A 31 8.26 -5.55 -11.92
CA THR A 31 7.27 -4.80 -11.12
C THR A 31 6.88 -5.57 -9.87
N ASP A 32 6.57 -6.85 -9.99
CA ASP A 32 6.22 -7.72 -8.86
C ASP A 32 7.40 -7.87 -7.90
N SER A 33 8.62 -8.01 -8.42
CA SER A 33 9.82 -8.14 -7.59
C SER A 33 10.12 -6.86 -6.81
N VAL A 34 9.94 -5.69 -7.40
CA VAL A 34 10.10 -4.40 -6.72
C VAL A 34 9.01 -4.24 -5.65
N PHE A 35 7.76 -4.48 -6.03
CA PHE A 35 6.60 -4.37 -5.13
C PHE A 35 6.76 -5.26 -3.88
N ALA A 36 7.19 -6.51 -4.05
CA ALA A 36 7.39 -7.44 -2.95
C ALA A 36 8.54 -7.05 -2.01
N ARG A 37 9.54 -6.30 -2.50
CA ARG A 37 10.76 -5.95 -1.74
C ARG A 37 10.76 -4.53 -1.18
N LEU A 38 9.71 -3.76 -1.38
CA LEU A 38 9.61 -2.43 -0.77
C LEU A 38 9.70 -2.54 0.76
N PRO A 39 10.46 -1.65 1.43
CA PRO A 39 10.67 -1.71 2.88
C PRO A 39 9.44 -1.25 3.68
N MET A 40 8.42 -0.76 3.01
CA MET A 40 7.15 -0.31 3.58
C MET A 40 6.01 -1.24 3.16
N GLY A 41 4.95 -1.27 3.96
CA GLY A 41 3.68 -1.90 3.56
C GLY A 41 3.05 -1.12 2.42
N VAL A 42 2.61 -1.81 1.38
CA VAL A 42 1.87 -1.21 0.27
C VAL A 42 0.59 -1.99 0.03
N GLU A 43 -0.50 -1.27 0.00
CA GLU A 43 -1.84 -1.80 -0.26
C GLU A 43 -2.47 -1.02 -1.41
N ILE A 44 -3.19 -1.71 -2.28
CA ILE A 44 -3.88 -1.13 -3.42
C ILE A 44 -5.36 -1.46 -3.32
N TYR A 45 -6.16 -0.42 -3.33
CA TYR A 45 -7.62 -0.48 -3.26
C TYR A 45 -8.23 0.03 -4.56
N ASP A 46 -9.37 -0.53 -4.96
CA ASP A 46 -10.14 0.01 -6.09
C ASP A 46 -10.95 1.26 -5.71
N ALA A 47 -11.69 1.81 -6.67
CA ALA A 47 -12.52 2.99 -6.47
C ALA A 47 -13.63 2.82 -5.41
N SER A 48 -14.05 1.58 -5.14
CA SER A 48 -15.03 1.24 -4.11
C SER A 48 -14.40 1.02 -2.73
N GLY A 49 -13.08 1.15 -2.60
CA GLY A 49 -12.33 0.93 -1.37
C GLY A 49 -12.00 -0.54 -1.11
N ILE A 50 -12.25 -1.45 -2.04
CA ILE A 50 -11.95 -2.88 -1.85
C ILE A 50 -10.48 -3.16 -2.08
N LEU A 51 -9.83 -3.85 -1.13
CA LEU A 51 -8.43 -4.28 -1.21
C LEU A 51 -8.23 -5.26 -2.36
N ARG A 52 -7.39 -4.88 -3.32
CA ARG A 52 -7.08 -5.68 -4.50
C ARG A 52 -5.70 -6.31 -4.45
N CYS A 53 -4.75 -5.64 -3.82
CA CYS A 53 -3.37 -6.11 -3.73
C CYS A 53 -2.71 -5.58 -2.47
N LEU A 54 -1.81 -6.37 -1.88
CA LEU A 54 -0.86 -5.91 -0.86
C LEU A 54 0.48 -6.63 -1.05
N ASN A 55 1.57 -5.95 -0.69
CA ASN A 55 2.89 -6.54 -0.78
C ASN A 55 3.20 -7.43 0.43
N GLU A 56 4.29 -8.19 0.33
CA GLU A 56 4.72 -9.09 1.40
C GLU A 56 5.00 -8.35 2.71
N ARG A 57 5.53 -7.12 2.63
CA ARG A 57 5.79 -6.30 3.81
C ARG A 57 4.49 -5.96 4.56
N ALA A 58 3.44 -5.52 3.84
CA ALA A 58 2.13 -5.26 4.45
C ALA A 58 1.52 -6.53 5.06
N ARG A 59 1.60 -7.66 4.34
CA ARG A 59 1.12 -8.95 4.83
C ARG A 59 1.75 -9.33 6.19
N LEU A 60 3.07 -9.15 6.32
CA LEU A 60 3.80 -9.44 7.54
C LEU A 60 3.50 -8.43 8.66
N MET A 61 3.45 -7.14 8.32
CA MET A 61 3.14 -6.07 9.28
C MET A 61 1.77 -6.25 9.92
N TYR A 62 0.77 -6.60 9.12
CA TYR A 62 -0.60 -6.81 9.62
C TYR A 62 -0.85 -8.24 10.12
N GLY A 63 0.05 -9.18 9.89
CA GLY A 63 -0.10 -10.58 10.32
C GLY A 63 -1.31 -11.28 9.69
N VAL A 64 -1.58 -11.02 8.41
CA VAL A 64 -2.78 -11.49 7.71
C VAL A 64 -2.47 -12.57 6.67
N LYS A 65 -3.48 -13.34 6.31
CA LYS A 65 -3.47 -14.24 5.15
C LYS A 65 -4.11 -13.55 3.96
N LEU A 66 -3.53 -13.69 2.76
CA LEU A 66 -4.01 -13.03 1.55
C LEU A 66 -5.46 -13.37 1.22
N ASP A 67 -5.82 -14.63 1.30
CA ASP A 67 -7.17 -15.14 1.04
C ASP A 67 -8.22 -14.65 2.05
N ALA A 68 -7.78 -14.20 3.22
CA ALA A 68 -8.66 -13.62 4.23
C ALA A 68 -8.98 -12.14 4.00
N VAL A 69 -8.12 -11.40 3.28
CA VAL A 69 -8.22 -9.94 3.15
C VAL A 69 -8.48 -9.47 1.72
N ILE A 70 -7.88 -10.11 0.70
CA ILE A 70 -8.04 -9.72 -0.70
C ILE A 70 -9.52 -9.87 -1.13
N ASN A 71 -10.07 -8.85 -1.78
CA ASN A 71 -11.46 -8.72 -2.20
C ASN A 71 -12.50 -8.77 -1.06
N LYS A 72 -12.08 -8.61 0.20
CA LYS A 72 -12.95 -8.68 1.37
C LYS A 72 -12.85 -7.45 2.26
N VAL A 73 -11.64 -6.92 2.44
CA VAL A 73 -11.40 -5.73 3.26
C VAL A 73 -11.77 -4.48 2.46
N ASN A 74 -12.50 -3.56 3.09
CA ASN A 74 -12.87 -2.28 2.52
C ASN A 74 -12.26 -1.14 3.32
N LEU A 75 -11.39 -0.35 2.70
CA LEU A 75 -10.74 0.81 3.31
C LEU A 75 -11.74 1.77 3.97
N PHE A 76 -12.89 2.00 3.31
CA PHE A 76 -13.90 2.95 3.77
C PHE A 76 -14.66 2.48 5.02
N GLU A 77 -14.58 1.20 5.34
CA GLU A 77 -15.19 0.57 6.53
C GLU A 77 -14.16 0.36 7.65
N SER A 78 -12.92 0.80 7.47
CA SER A 78 -11.88 0.66 8.49
C SER A 78 -12.26 1.40 9.77
N PRO A 79 -12.07 0.81 10.97
CA PRO A 79 -12.30 1.46 12.25
C PRO A 79 -11.50 2.75 12.48
N TYR A 80 -10.47 2.99 11.67
CA TYR A 80 -9.64 4.19 11.71
C TYR A 80 -10.07 5.27 10.71
N VAL A 81 -11.10 5.01 9.90
CA VAL A 81 -11.65 5.96 8.91
C VAL A 81 -12.97 6.50 9.42
N ASP A 82 -12.95 7.71 9.96
CA ASP A 82 -14.16 8.46 10.32
C ASP A 82 -14.76 9.18 9.09
N GLU A 83 -15.90 9.81 9.25
CA GLU A 83 -16.59 10.53 8.16
C GLU A 83 -15.75 11.64 7.54
N ALA A 84 -14.97 12.36 8.35
CA ALA A 84 -14.13 13.46 7.86
C ALA A 84 -12.95 12.93 7.03
N LEU A 85 -12.32 11.87 7.48
CA LEU A 85 -11.23 11.21 6.76
C LEU A 85 -11.76 10.56 5.47
N LEU A 86 -12.93 9.90 5.53
CA LEU A 86 -13.57 9.30 4.37
C LEU A 86 -13.84 10.35 3.28
N ALA A 87 -14.39 11.50 3.65
CA ALA A 87 -14.64 12.60 2.71
C ALA A 87 -13.35 13.08 2.02
N ARG A 88 -12.24 13.18 2.76
CA ARG A 88 -10.92 13.54 2.22
C ARG A 88 -10.35 12.47 1.28
N ILE A 89 -10.49 11.20 1.63
CA ILE A 89 -10.08 10.09 0.75
C ILE A 89 -10.86 10.15 -0.57
N GLN A 90 -12.17 10.32 -0.49
CA GLN A 90 -13.05 10.37 -1.67
C GLN A 90 -12.85 11.63 -2.51
N SER A 91 -12.43 12.75 -1.93
CA SER A 91 -12.07 13.95 -2.68
C SER A 91 -10.74 13.85 -3.42
N GLY A 92 -9.94 12.84 -3.10
CA GLY A 92 -8.65 12.61 -3.76
C GLY A 92 -7.51 13.40 -3.13
N ASP A 93 -7.61 13.74 -1.85
CA ASP A 93 -6.52 14.36 -1.11
C ASP A 93 -5.37 13.36 -0.91
N ASP A 94 -4.13 13.87 -0.97
CA ASP A 94 -2.98 13.19 -0.38
C ASP A 94 -3.05 13.31 1.13
N ILE A 95 -3.09 12.19 1.83
CA ILE A 95 -3.30 12.15 3.28
C ILE A 95 -2.10 11.48 3.94
N VAL A 96 -1.59 12.08 5.02
CA VAL A 96 -0.60 11.47 5.90
C VAL A 96 -1.18 11.44 7.30
N LEU A 97 -1.17 10.27 7.92
CA LEU A 97 -1.69 10.02 9.26
C LEU A 97 -0.64 9.26 10.07
N GLU A 98 -0.63 9.51 11.37
CA GLU A 98 0.15 8.74 12.34
C GLU A 98 -0.77 8.35 13.48
N PHE A 99 -0.80 7.06 13.83
CA PHE A 99 -1.66 6.56 14.89
C PHE A 99 -1.16 5.24 15.48
N GLU A 100 -1.57 4.98 16.71
CA GLU A 100 -1.40 3.68 17.32
C GLU A 100 -2.37 2.67 16.72
N TYR A 101 -1.82 1.59 16.19
CA TYR A 101 -2.58 0.51 15.57
C TYR A 101 -2.85 -0.60 16.59
N ASP A 102 -4.10 -0.77 16.94
CA ASP A 102 -4.57 -1.76 17.90
C ASP A 102 -5.07 -3.03 17.17
N PHE A 103 -4.24 -4.06 17.18
CA PHE A 103 -4.55 -5.33 16.53
C PHE A 103 -5.72 -6.08 17.20
N ASP A 104 -5.93 -5.93 18.50
CA ASP A 104 -7.05 -6.55 19.19
C ASP A 104 -8.39 -5.95 18.73
N ARG A 105 -8.40 -4.65 18.52
CA ARG A 105 -9.55 -3.96 17.93
C ARG A 105 -9.80 -4.44 16.51
N MET A 106 -8.76 -4.52 15.68
CA MET A 106 -8.88 -4.97 14.30
C MET A 106 -9.40 -6.40 14.18
N ASN A 107 -8.95 -7.31 15.05
CA ASN A 107 -9.45 -8.69 15.11
C ASN A 107 -10.95 -8.78 15.41
N LYS A 108 -11.48 -7.85 16.18
CA LYS A 108 -12.89 -7.85 16.59
C LYS A 108 -13.80 -7.18 15.56
N GLU A 109 -13.30 -6.13 14.91
CA GLU A 109 -14.14 -5.19 14.17
C GLU A 109 -13.95 -5.26 12.65
N TYR A 110 -12.80 -5.79 12.16
CA TYR A 110 -12.46 -5.57 10.75
C TYR A 110 -11.90 -6.79 10.03
N PHE A 111 -10.72 -7.32 10.41
CA PHE A 111 -10.12 -8.52 9.83
C PHE A 111 -9.34 -9.32 10.85
N HIS A 112 -9.17 -10.61 10.59
CA HIS A 112 -8.38 -11.47 11.47
C HIS A 112 -6.88 -11.28 11.26
N THR A 113 -6.15 -11.03 12.36
CA THR A 113 -4.69 -10.89 12.42
C THR A 113 -4.08 -11.81 13.46
N SER A 114 -2.84 -12.27 13.23
CA SER A 114 -2.04 -13.02 14.21
C SER A 114 -1.25 -12.11 15.17
N ASN A 115 -1.17 -10.82 14.89
CA ASN A 115 -0.46 -9.84 15.72
C ASN A 115 -1.30 -9.43 16.93
N LYS A 116 -0.62 -8.98 17.99
CA LYS A 116 -1.25 -8.58 19.26
C LYS A 116 -0.66 -7.32 19.87
N ASP A 117 0.51 -6.88 19.39
CA ASP A 117 1.19 -5.72 19.93
C ASP A 117 0.56 -4.43 19.40
N THR A 118 0.71 -3.36 20.18
CA THR A 118 0.37 -2.02 19.69
C THR A 118 1.59 -1.48 18.94
N ILE A 119 1.37 -1.00 17.72
CA ILE A 119 2.42 -0.47 16.84
C ILE A 119 2.02 0.94 16.40
N ILE A 120 2.99 1.85 16.31
CA ILE A 120 2.75 3.17 15.75
C ILE A 120 3.02 3.11 14.24
N TYR A 121 1.97 3.31 13.46
CA TYR A 121 2.06 3.39 12.00
C TYR A 121 1.95 4.83 11.50
N GLU A 122 2.84 5.17 10.59
CA GLU A 122 2.65 6.29 9.67
C GLU A 122 2.03 5.74 8.39
N VAL A 123 0.87 6.27 8.01
CA VAL A 123 0.14 5.84 6.82
C VAL A 123 -0.02 7.02 5.87
N LYS A 124 0.37 6.82 4.61
CA LYS A 124 0.09 7.75 3.53
C LYS A 124 -0.96 7.14 2.60
N ILE A 125 -2.03 7.88 2.32
CA ILE A 125 -3.10 7.51 1.39
C ILE A 125 -3.00 8.42 0.17
N VAL A 126 -2.89 7.83 -1.02
CA VAL A 126 -2.74 8.54 -2.30
C VAL A 126 -3.78 8.03 -3.29
N PRO A 127 -4.51 8.90 -3.98
CA PRO A 127 -5.45 8.49 -5.01
C PRO A 127 -4.72 7.98 -6.26
N ILE A 128 -5.29 6.96 -6.91
CA ILE A 128 -4.92 6.54 -8.26
C ILE A 128 -5.86 7.23 -9.23
N ILE A 129 -5.34 8.13 -10.06
CA ILE A 129 -6.12 8.95 -10.98
C ILE A 129 -5.83 8.50 -12.41
N ASN A 130 -6.86 8.25 -13.20
CA ASN A 130 -6.73 7.91 -14.61
C ASN A 130 -6.46 9.16 -15.49
N LYS A 131 -6.24 8.94 -16.79
CA LYS A 131 -5.96 10.04 -17.75
C LYS A 131 -7.11 11.04 -17.89
N GLN A 132 -8.32 10.68 -17.48
CA GLN A 132 -9.50 11.53 -17.51
C GLN A 132 -9.70 12.33 -16.21
N GLY A 133 -8.80 12.19 -15.24
CA GLY A 133 -8.89 12.86 -13.93
C GLY A 133 -9.84 12.19 -12.93
N THR A 134 -10.27 10.95 -13.21
CA THR A 134 -11.17 10.19 -12.33
C THR A 134 -10.37 9.33 -11.37
N ILE A 135 -10.76 9.30 -10.10
CA ILE A 135 -10.18 8.40 -9.09
C ILE A 135 -10.64 6.98 -9.41
N VAL A 136 -9.69 6.09 -9.67
CA VAL A 136 -9.92 4.66 -9.99
C VAL A 136 -9.47 3.73 -8.88
N GLY A 137 -8.87 4.27 -7.83
CA GLY A 137 -8.42 3.52 -6.67
C GLY A 137 -7.60 4.38 -5.72
N HIS A 138 -7.01 3.71 -4.72
CA HIS A 138 -6.15 4.33 -3.71
C HIS A 138 -4.95 3.43 -3.41
N ILE A 139 -3.82 4.03 -3.12
CA ILE A 139 -2.63 3.37 -2.59
C ILE A 139 -2.47 3.77 -1.13
N LEU A 140 -2.29 2.79 -0.25
CA LEU A 140 -1.82 3.01 1.10
C LEU A 140 -0.35 2.59 1.22
N LEU A 141 0.44 3.48 1.80
CA LEU A 141 1.83 3.24 2.16
C LEU A 141 1.93 3.28 3.67
N THR A 142 2.40 2.19 4.28
CA THR A 142 2.46 2.06 5.75
C THR A 142 3.88 1.82 6.21
N ASN A 143 4.35 2.65 7.14
CA ASN A 143 5.62 2.49 7.83
C ASN A 143 5.39 2.22 9.32
N ASP A 144 6.16 1.28 9.88
CA ASP A 144 6.29 1.13 11.33
C ASP A 144 7.30 2.16 11.83
N VAL A 145 6.82 3.12 12.59
CA VAL A 145 7.61 4.23 13.17
C VAL A 145 7.77 4.10 14.69
N THR A 146 7.40 2.95 15.27
CA THR A 146 7.41 2.72 16.72
C THR A 146 8.76 3.04 17.34
N SER A 147 9.85 2.46 16.81
CA SER A 147 11.19 2.68 17.34
C SER A 147 11.67 4.13 17.21
N THR A 148 11.31 4.79 16.12
CA THR A 148 11.61 6.22 15.91
C THR A 148 10.90 7.09 16.94
N LYS A 149 9.62 6.83 17.15
CA LYS A 149 8.80 7.56 18.14
C LYS A 149 9.27 7.33 19.56
N GLU A 150 9.60 6.10 19.92
CA GLU A 150 10.18 5.81 21.24
C GLU A 150 11.49 6.55 21.47
N ALA A 151 12.35 6.67 20.45
CA ALA A 151 13.60 7.43 20.55
C ALA A 151 13.34 8.94 20.69
N GLU A 152 12.38 9.48 19.96
CA GLU A 152 11.94 10.88 20.06
C GLU A 152 11.40 11.18 21.48
N TYR A 153 10.52 10.34 22.02
CA TYR A 153 9.98 10.49 23.38
C TYR A 153 11.06 10.47 24.46
N ARG A 154 12.02 9.53 24.37
CA ARG A 154 13.16 9.47 25.33
C ARG A 154 14.03 10.72 25.27
N THR A 155 14.26 11.24 24.08
CA THR A 155 15.06 12.47 23.89
C THR A 155 14.34 13.68 24.49
N GLU A 156 13.05 13.81 24.24
CA GLU A 156 12.24 14.92 24.77
C GLU A 156 12.15 14.85 26.31
N GLU A 157 11.92 13.66 26.86
CA GLU A 157 11.88 13.44 28.31
C GLU A 157 13.23 13.79 28.98
N SER A 158 14.34 13.37 28.37
CA SER A 158 15.69 13.68 28.86
C SER A 158 15.97 15.18 28.84
N LYS A 159 15.54 15.87 27.78
CA LYS A 159 15.67 17.32 27.65
C LYS A 159 14.88 18.04 28.72
N LYS A 160 13.62 17.64 28.93
CA LYS A 160 12.75 18.22 29.96
C LYS A 160 13.30 18.01 31.36
N ASN A 161 13.84 16.83 31.66
CA ASN A 161 14.46 16.54 32.94
C ASN A 161 15.71 17.39 33.19
N LEU A 162 16.52 17.60 32.13
CA LEU A 162 17.71 18.48 32.22
C LEU A 162 17.30 19.94 32.48
N GLU A 163 16.30 20.46 31.77
CA GLU A 163 15.79 21.82 31.97
C GLU A 163 15.28 22.02 33.40
N MET A 164 14.47 21.07 33.93
CA MET A 164 14.00 21.11 35.33
C MET A 164 15.14 21.07 36.34
N ALA A 165 16.19 20.25 36.09
CA ALA A 165 17.37 20.20 36.97
C ALA A 165 18.16 21.50 36.96
N MET A 166 18.24 22.17 35.81
CA MET A 166 18.93 23.48 35.68
C MET A 166 18.16 24.61 36.35
N GLU A 167 16.81 24.59 36.31
CA GLU A 167 15.97 25.58 36.98
C GLU A 167 15.97 25.41 38.51
N ALA A 168 16.17 24.19 39.01
CA ALA A 168 16.23 23.87 40.46
C ALA A 168 17.61 24.18 41.10
N ALA A 169 18.60 24.44 40.31
CA ALA A 169 19.95 24.85 40.75
C ALA A 169 20.00 26.37 40.88
#